data_8cb5af1e61e55c4423361e27c0f51dac
#
_entry.id   8cb5af1e61e55c4423361e27c0f51dac
#
_cell.length_a   1.000
_cell.length_b   1.000
_cell.length_c   1.000
_cell.angle_alpha   90.00
_cell.angle_beta   90.00
_cell.angle_gamma   90.00
#
_symmetry.space_group_name_H-M   'P 1'
#
loop_
_entity.id
_entity.type
_entity.pdbx_description
1 polymer ?
#
loop_
_entity_poly.entity_id
_entity_poly.type
_entity_poly.pdbx_seq_one_letter_code
_entity_poly.pdbx_strand_id
1 'polypeptide(L)'
;MNIKDFKTAVVTTDLLILGGGMAACGAAYEAAFWARKKKMKVILVDKAAIERSGAVAMGLSAINLYMGLKDKKNTIEDYVNYVKNDLMGIARDD
;
A
#
# COMPACT_ATOMS: atom_id res chain seq x y z
N MET A 1 -29.35 -1.89 -8.93
CA MET A 1 -28.39 -2.69 -9.67
C MET A 1 -28.49 -4.12 -9.21
N ASN A 2 -28.83 -5.01 -10.10
CA ASN A 2 -29.10 -6.41 -9.74
C ASN A 2 -27.81 -7.21 -9.93
N ILE A 3 -27.38 -7.97 -8.92
CA ILE A 3 -26.14 -8.77 -8.95
C ILE A 3 -26.11 -9.77 -10.12
N LYS A 4 -27.28 -10.12 -10.66
CA LYS A 4 -27.42 -11.05 -11.79
C LYS A 4 -26.92 -10.50 -13.14
N ASP A 5 -26.65 -9.19 -13.23
CA ASP A 5 -26.25 -8.53 -14.48
C ASP A 5 -24.71 -8.48 -14.68
N PHE A 6 -23.94 -8.95 -13.70
CA PHE A 6 -22.48 -8.99 -13.80
C PHE A 6 -22.00 -10.26 -14.49
N LYS A 7 -21.23 -10.08 -15.56
CA LYS A 7 -20.48 -11.20 -16.15
C LYS A 7 -19.36 -11.62 -15.22
N THR A 8 -19.39 -12.85 -14.77
CA THR A 8 -18.33 -13.42 -13.93
C THR A 8 -17.22 -13.96 -14.81
N ALA A 9 -15.97 -13.52 -14.56
CA ALA A 9 -14.77 -14.10 -15.13
C ALA A 9 -13.95 -14.75 -14.03
N VAL A 10 -13.56 -16.00 -14.21
CA VAL A 10 -12.70 -16.73 -13.28
C VAL A 10 -11.27 -16.74 -13.85
N VAL A 11 -10.33 -16.24 -13.07
CA VAL A 11 -8.92 -16.21 -13.44
C VAL A 11 -8.10 -16.89 -12.34
N THR A 12 -7.29 -17.86 -12.72
CA THR A 12 -6.42 -18.58 -11.79
C THR A 12 -5.05 -17.91 -11.72
N THR A 13 -4.51 -17.79 -10.52
CA THR A 13 -3.19 -17.22 -10.26
C THR A 13 -2.53 -17.90 -9.07
N ASP A 14 -1.21 -17.87 -8.99
CA ASP A 14 -0.46 -18.39 -7.85
C ASP A 14 -0.37 -17.35 -6.73
N LEU A 15 -0.32 -16.06 -7.09
CA LEU A 15 -0.30 -14.94 -6.15
C LEU A 15 -1.26 -13.85 -6.62
N LEU A 16 -2.17 -13.46 -5.74
CA LEU A 16 -3.09 -12.35 -5.94
C LEU A 16 -2.72 -11.17 -5.04
N ILE A 17 -2.53 -9.99 -5.63
CA ILE A 17 -2.29 -8.74 -4.91
C ILE A 17 -3.52 -7.86 -5.08
N LEU A 18 -4.11 -7.44 -3.96
CA LEU A 18 -5.30 -6.61 -3.92
C LEU A 18 -4.93 -5.15 -3.65
N GLY A 19 -5.27 -4.27 -4.59
CA GLY A 19 -4.95 -2.85 -4.57
C GLY A 19 -3.80 -2.50 -5.52
N GLY A 20 -3.76 -1.26 -5.97
CA GLY A 20 -2.78 -0.71 -6.91
C GLY A 20 -1.99 0.47 -6.36
N GLY A 21 -2.00 0.68 -5.03
CA GLY A 21 -1.23 1.73 -4.37
C GLY A 21 0.25 1.42 -4.26
N MET A 22 1.00 2.30 -3.61
CA MET A 22 2.46 2.21 -3.46
C MET A 22 2.92 0.86 -2.87
N ALA A 23 2.26 0.39 -1.81
CA ALA A 23 2.60 -0.88 -1.17
C ALA A 23 2.36 -2.08 -2.10
N ALA A 24 1.23 -2.09 -2.80
CA ALA A 24 0.90 -3.15 -3.75
C ALA A 24 1.83 -3.15 -4.97
N CYS A 25 2.22 -1.98 -5.45
CA CYS A 25 3.21 -1.85 -6.52
C CYS A 25 4.58 -2.39 -6.11
N GLY A 26 5.03 -2.10 -4.89
CA GLY A 26 6.26 -2.67 -4.35
C GLY A 26 6.19 -4.20 -4.21
N ALA A 27 5.08 -4.71 -3.68
CA ALA A 27 4.84 -6.14 -3.58
C ALA A 27 4.81 -6.82 -4.95
N ALA A 28 4.14 -6.20 -5.94
CA ALA A 28 4.07 -6.74 -7.30
C ALA A 28 5.43 -6.76 -7.99
N TYR A 29 6.23 -5.72 -7.80
CA TYR A 29 7.58 -5.63 -8.36
C TYR A 29 8.47 -6.76 -7.85
N GLU A 30 8.52 -6.95 -6.54
CA GLU A 30 9.31 -8.02 -5.93
C GLU A 30 8.75 -9.41 -6.29
N ALA A 31 7.42 -9.58 -6.24
CA ALA A 31 6.78 -10.82 -6.62
C ALA A 31 7.06 -11.20 -8.07
N ALA A 32 7.05 -10.25 -8.99
CA ALA A 32 7.35 -10.49 -10.41
C ALA A 32 8.78 -10.98 -10.63
N PHE A 33 9.75 -10.46 -9.87
CA PHE A 33 11.12 -10.92 -9.93
C PHE A 33 11.26 -12.42 -9.57
N TRP A 34 10.61 -12.84 -8.49
CA TRP A 34 10.64 -14.25 -8.06
C TRP A 34 9.76 -15.15 -8.93
N ALA A 35 8.61 -14.65 -9.36
CA ALA A 35 7.68 -15.39 -10.20
C ALA A 35 8.31 -15.79 -11.55
N ARG A 36 9.09 -14.90 -12.16
CA ARG A 36 9.82 -15.20 -13.39
C ARG A 36 10.76 -16.40 -13.24
N LYS A 37 11.44 -16.49 -12.09
CA LYS A 37 12.37 -17.60 -11.80
C LYS A 37 11.64 -18.92 -11.57
N LYS A 38 10.44 -18.86 -10.98
CA LYS A 38 9.65 -20.03 -10.60
C LYS A 38 8.50 -20.35 -11.56
N LYS A 39 8.36 -19.59 -12.65
CA LYS A 39 7.27 -19.71 -13.64
C LYS A 39 5.88 -19.59 -12.98
N MET A 40 5.76 -18.75 -11.97
CA MET A 40 4.51 -18.46 -11.26
C MET A 40 3.75 -17.33 -11.92
N LYS A 41 2.43 -17.38 -11.84
CA LYS A 41 1.53 -16.32 -12.31
C LYS A 41 1.18 -15.37 -11.15
N VAL A 42 1.43 -14.09 -11.33
CA VAL A 42 1.07 -13.03 -10.38
C VAL A 42 0.03 -12.13 -11.02
N ILE A 43 -1.02 -11.83 -10.28
CA ILE A 43 -2.06 -10.89 -10.70
C ILE A 43 -2.19 -9.80 -9.63
N LEU A 44 -2.18 -8.56 -10.07
CA LEU A 44 -2.55 -7.40 -9.26
C LEU A 44 -3.88 -6.86 -9.76
N VAL A 45 -4.82 -6.60 -8.85
CA VAL A 45 -6.13 -6.02 -9.16
C VAL A 45 -6.38 -4.79 -8.30
N ASP A 46 -7.01 -3.78 -8.91
CA ASP A 46 -7.47 -2.59 -8.22
C ASP A 46 -8.94 -2.31 -8.55
N LYS A 47 -9.67 -1.72 -7.63
CA LYS A 47 -11.06 -1.32 -7.83
C LYS A 47 -11.21 -0.06 -8.69
N ALA A 48 -10.13 0.68 -8.87
CA ALA A 48 -10.11 1.96 -9.58
C ALA A 48 -9.09 1.91 -10.74
N ALA A 49 -8.88 3.03 -11.43
CA ALA A 49 -7.92 3.11 -12.51
C ALA A 49 -6.50 2.88 -11.98
N ILE A 50 -5.86 1.83 -12.46
CA ILE A 50 -4.56 1.38 -11.94
C ILE A 50 -3.43 2.37 -12.24
N GLU A 51 -3.58 3.16 -13.31
CA GLU A 51 -2.56 4.12 -13.76
C GLU A 51 -2.45 5.35 -12.85
N ARG A 52 -3.55 5.73 -12.18
CA ARG A 52 -3.61 7.01 -11.44
C ARG A 52 -4.54 7.02 -10.23
N SER A 53 -4.67 5.93 -9.53
CA SER A 53 -5.53 5.87 -8.33
C SER A 53 -4.70 5.78 -7.06
N GLY A 54 -5.31 6.23 -5.95
CA GLY A 54 -4.73 6.18 -4.63
C GLY A 54 -4.01 7.46 -4.21
N ALA A 55 -3.69 7.55 -2.93
CA ALA A 55 -3.19 8.77 -2.31
C ALA A 55 -1.87 9.26 -2.91
N VAL A 56 -0.95 8.36 -3.19
CA VAL A 56 0.37 8.70 -3.76
C VAL A 56 0.25 9.23 -5.18
N ALA A 57 -0.58 8.60 -6.02
CA ALA A 57 -0.80 9.03 -7.40
C ALA A 57 -1.57 10.35 -7.50
N MET A 58 -2.40 10.66 -6.52
CA MET A 58 -3.15 11.91 -6.45
C MET A 58 -2.30 13.10 -5.98
N GLY A 59 -1.24 12.84 -5.25
CA GLY A 59 -0.31 13.87 -4.79
C GLY A 59 0.35 13.50 -3.47
N LEU A 60 1.64 13.22 -3.50
CA LEU A 60 2.47 13.02 -2.33
C LEU A 60 3.31 14.28 -2.11
N SER A 61 3.01 15.03 -1.05
CA SER A 61 3.76 16.24 -0.71
C SER A 61 4.88 16.01 0.30
N ALA A 62 4.72 15.01 1.18
CA ALA A 62 5.68 14.71 2.23
C ALA A 62 5.61 13.26 2.68
N ILE A 63 6.71 12.77 3.23
CA ILE A 63 6.78 11.52 3.97
C ILE A 63 7.09 11.87 5.42
N ASN A 64 6.26 11.43 6.35
CA ASN A 64 6.44 11.62 7.77
C ASN A 64 6.74 10.26 8.42
N LEU A 65 7.91 10.15 9.01
CA LEU A 65 8.35 8.91 9.65
C LEU A 65 9.42 9.19 10.72
N TYR A 66 9.53 8.29 11.69
CA TYR A 66 10.63 8.27 12.64
C TYR A 66 11.80 7.45 12.10
N MET A 67 12.98 8.05 12.01
CA MET A 67 14.16 7.39 11.45
C MET A 67 15.19 6.94 12.49
N GLY A 68 15.05 7.37 13.75
CA GLY A 68 16.00 7.03 14.82
C GLY A 68 17.43 7.48 14.54
N LEU A 69 17.59 8.65 13.95
CA LEU A 69 18.91 9.19 13.60
C LEU A 69 19.80 9.36 14.84
N LYS A 70 21.11 9.24 14.65
CA LYS A 70 22.11 9.27 15.73
C LYS A 70 22.20 10.60 16.50
N ASP A 71 21.59 11.66 16.01
CA ASP A 71 21.58 12.97 16.67
C ASP A 71 20.81 12.99 17.99
N LYS A 72 20.01 11.94 18.25
CA LYS A 72 19.23 11.71 19.48
C LYS A 72 18.36 12.89 19.93
N LYS A 73 18.04 13.81 19.05
CA LYS A 73 17.22 14.97 19.37
C LYS A 73 15.74 14.62 19.55
N ASN A 74 15.28 13.57 18.87
CA ASN A 74 13.90 13.11 18.90
C ASN A 74 13.82 11.65 19.35
N THR A 75 12.90 11.36 20.23
CA THR A 75 12.58 10.00 20.69
C THR A 75 11.38 9.43 19.93
N ILE A 76 11.15 8.14 20.10
CA ILE A 76 9.93 7.49 19.59
C ILE A 76 8.69 8.13 20.22
N GLU A 77 8.75 8.46 21.52
CA GLU A 77 7.66 9.11 22.25
C GLU A 77 7.35 10.51 21.69
N ASP A 78 8.36 11.28 21.34
CA ASP A 78 8.16 12.59 20.72
C ASP A 78 7.41 12.45 19.39
N TYR A 79 7.76 11.44 18.60
CA TYR A 79 7.10 11.19 17.33
C TYR A 79 5.64 10.72 17.52
N VAL A 80 5.39 9.80 18.45
CA VAL A 80 4.03 9.33 18.79
C VAL A 80 3.16 10.51 19.25
N ASN A 81 3.69 11.37 20.14
CA ASN A 81 2.98 12.54 20.62
C ASN A 81 2.70 13.56 19.49
N TYR A 82 3.66 13.76 18.59
CA TYR A 82 3.47 14.59 17.41
C TYR A 82 2.33 14.06 16.54
N VAL A 83 2.34 12.78 16.20
CA VAL A 83 1.29 12.14 15.36
C VAL A 83 -0.07 12.22 16.02
N LYS A 84 -0.17 11.98 17.34
CA LYS A 84 -1.43 12.10 18.09
C LYS A 84 -1.98 13.53 18.06
N ASN A 85 -1.12 14.52 18.23
CA ASN A 85 -1.53 15.92 18.19
C ASN A 85 -1.96 16.35 16.78
N ASP A 86 -1.20 15.97 15.75
CA ASP A 86 -1.50 16.29 14.35
C ASP A 86 -2.81 15.64 13.88
N LEU A 87 -3.08 14.44 14.31
CA LEU A 87 -4.30 13.69 13.99
C LEU A 87 -5.42 13.87 15.03
N MET A 88 -5.32 14.84 15.94
CA MET A 88 -6.34 15.13 16.95
C MET A 88 -6.75 13.89 17.79
N GLY A 89 -5.82 13.01 18.11
CA GLY A 89 -6.03 11.79 18.84
C GLY A 89 -6.55 10.60 18.01
N ILE A 90 -6.78 10.77 16.72
CA ILE A 90 -7.19 9.67 15.83
C ILE A 90 -5.93 8.97 15.29
N ALA A 91 -5.25 8.24 16.15
CA ALA A 91 -4.08 7.47 15.82
C ALA A 91 -4.03 6.18 16.66
N ARG A 92 -3.43 5.14 16.09
CA ARG A 92 -3.13 3.91 16.83
C ARG A 92 -1.75 4.02 17.47
N ASP A 93 -1.55 3.36 18.58
CA ASP A 93 -0.29 3.36 19.36
C ASP A 93 0.60 2.15 19.04
N ASP A 94 0.07 1.19 18.27
CA ASP A 94 0.71 -0.07 17.90
C ASP A 94 1.23 -0.08 16.46
#